data_3306e25af0f366ff18241fa78ec45359
#
_entry.id   3306e25af0f366ff18241fa78ec45359
#
_cell.length_a   1.000
_cell.length_b   1.000
_cell.length_c   1.000
_cell.angle_alpha   90.00
_cell.angle_beta   90.00
_cell.angle_gamma   90.00
#
_symmetry.space_group_name_H-M   'P 1'
#
loop_
_entity.id
_entity.type
_entity.pdbx_description
1 polymer ?
#
loop_
_entity_poly.entity_id
_entity_poly.type
_entity_poly.pdbx_seq_one_letter_code
_entity_poly.pdbx_strand_id
1 'polypeptide(L)'
;MELILSLLCVLVHIPTLMLRYVPFKERVSSKNKKRLIFWYTAGLIPDFFLCLWIIKTGRMTVTFYKFNMLFYCVIMGIVNILIIKGYTKEHLFSFGLTALIVWLTFAIGVYITEQIGYGMLNEGLILETIIGFTLYIIFYHWYRNLMRKTVTPFLDIDSEDYWNNIWFIPIAMFLSGLLSHGLEEYTATVHQLISRILLGMATIVLCHRIAQDYRKMLEKIQLNQRLKCKKNTTLP
;
A
#
# COMPACT_ATOMS: atom_id res chain seq x y z
N MET A 1 -5.58 13.93 -25.73
CA MET A 1 -6.21 13.82 -24.40
C MET A 1 -6.28 12.36 -23.92
N GLU A 2 -6.85 11.44 -24.69
CA GLU A 2 -7.06 10.04 -24.32
C GLU A 2 -5.78 9.28 -23.92
N LEU A 3 -4.68 9.46 -24.66
CA LEU A 3 -3.39 8.86 -24.31
C LEU A 3 -2.85 9.34 -22.97
N ILE A 4 -3.03 10.63 -22.66
CA ILE A 4 -2.57 11.19 -21.37
C ILE A 4 -3.39 10.59 -20.23
N LEU A 5 -4.72 10.57 -20.37
CA LEU A 5 -5.61 9.98 -19.36
C LEU A 5 -5.29 8.50 -19.12
N SER A 6 -5.07 7.73 -20.18
CA SER A 6 -4.70 6.31 -20.07
C SER A 6 -3.36 6.12 -19.34
N LEU A 7 -2.39 6.99 -19.64
CA LEU A 7 -1.09 6.95 -18.95
C LEU A 7 -1.24 7.29 -17.48
N LEU A 8 -2.05 8.28 -17.12
CA LEU A 8 -2.29 8.66 -15.74
C LEU A 8 -2.97 7.53 -14.93
N CYS A 9 -3.96 6.85 -15.53
CA CYS A 9 -4.59 5.68 -14.89
C CYS A 9 -3.55 4.61 -14.49
N VAL A 10 -2.55 4.39 -15.34
CA VAL A 10 -1.49 3.40 -15.10
C VAL A 10 -0.44 3.91 -14.10
N LEU A 11 -0.04 5.18 -14.20
CA LEU A 11 0.99 5.77 -13.33
C LEU A 11 0.59 5.75 -11.86
N VAL A 12 -0.70 5.83 -11.53
CA VAL A 12 -1.21 5.77 -10.14
C VAL A 12 -0.78 4.47 -9.41
N HIS A 13 -0.47 3.39 -10.12
CA HIS A 13 0.03 2.15 -9.52
C HIS A 13 1.47 2.26 -9.01
N ILE A 14 2.29 3.15 -9.56
CA ILE A 14 3.73 3.26 -9.24
C ILE A 14 3.99 3.52 -7.75
N PRO A 15 3.32 4.47 -7.08
CA PRO A 15 3.48 4.71 -5.64
C PRO A 15 3.30 3.45 -4.80
N THR A 16 2.27 2.66 -5.11
CA THR A 16 1.98 1.40 -4.41
C THR A 16 3.10 0.39 -4.60
N LEU A 17 3.59 0.22 -5.83
CA LEU A 17 4.69 -0.70 -6.15
C LEU A 17 5.99 -0.30 -5.45
N MET A 18 6.32 0.99 -5.44
CA MET A 18 7.52 1.51 -4.79
C MET A 18 7.51 1.29 -3.28
N LEU A 19 6.43 1.67 -2.58
CA LEU A 19 6.33 1.52 -1.14
C LEU A 19 6.31 0.06 -0.71
N ARG A 20 5.63 -0.79 -1.46
CA ARG A 20 5.52 -2.21 -1.18
C ARG A 20 6.87 -2.92 -1.25
N TYR A 21 7.76 -2.50 -2.12
CA TYR A 21 9.10 -3.06 -2.26
C TYR A 21 10.03 -2.69 -1.09
N VAL A 22 9.78 -1.55 -0.42
CA VAL A 22 10.67 -0.99 0.62
C VAL A 22 11.06 -1.98 1.71
N PRO A 23 10.14 -2.72 2.37
CA PRO A 23 10.50 -3.64 3.45
C PRO A 23 11.40 -4.80 2.99
N PHE A 24 11.23 -5.24 1.75
CA PHE A 24 11.89 -6.42 1.20
C PHE A 24 13.18 -6.11 0.44
N LYS A 25 13.55 -4.82 0.30
CA LYS A 25 14.66 -4.38 -0.55
C LYS A 25 15.97 -5.11 -0.30
N GLU A 26 16.31 -5.36 0.95
CA GLU A 26 17.58 -6.00 1.35
C GLU A 26 17.57 -7.52 1.21
N ARG A 27 16.37 -8.12 1.02
CA ARG A 27 16.17 -9.57 0.90
C ARG A 27 15.97 -10.05 -0.53
N VAL A 28 15.81 -9.10 -1.46
CA VAL A 28 15.57 -9.41 -2.87
C VAL A 28 16.89 -9.48 -3.60
N SER A 29 17.23 -10.66 -4.13
CA SER A 29 18.41 -10.84 -4.98
C SER A 29 18.33 -9.96 -6.24
N SER A 30 19.47 -9.62 -6.83
CA SER A 30 19.53 -8.84 -8.09
C SER A 30 18.72 -9.48 -9.21
N LYS A 31 18.70 -10.83 -9.27
CA LYS A 31 17.88 -11.59 -10.24
C LYS A 31 16.39 -11.38 -10.01
N ASN A 32 15.92 -11.49 -8.77
CA ASN A 32 14.51 -11.30 -8.42
C ASN A 32 14.08 -9.84 -8.59
N LYS A 33 14.96 -8.87 -8.31
CA LYS A 33 14.70 -7.46 -8.60
C LYS A 33 14.42 -7.21 -10.09
N LYS A 34 15.26 -7.77 -10.98
CA LYS A 34 15.05 -7.67 -12.44
C LYS A 34 13.72 -8.32 -12.85
N ARG A 35 13.39 -9.49 -12.26
CA ARG A 35 12.11 -10.17 -12.50
C ARG A 35 10.91 -9.34 -12.03
N LEU A 36 10.97 -8.71 -10.87
CA LEU A 36 9.92 -7.82 -10.38
C LEU A 36 9.71 -6.64 -11.33
N ILE A 37 10.78 -5.95 -11.73
CA ILE A 37 10.70 -4.83 -12.68
C ILE A 37 10.08 -5.29 -13.99
N PHE A 38 10.52 -6.43 -14.53
CA PHE A 38 9.97 -6.99 -15.76
C PHE A 38 8.46 -7.25 -15.64
N TRP A 39 8.01 -7.95 -14.60
CA TRP A 39 6.60 -8.29 -14.43
C TRP A 39 5.73 -7.08 -14.11
N TYR A 40 6.25 -6.08 -13.38
CA TYR A 40 5.55 -4.81 -13.17
C TYR A 40 5.35 -4.08 -14.50
N THR A 41 6.41 -3.93 -15.29
CA THR A 41 6.30 -3.29 -16.61
C THR A 41 5.37 -4.09 -17.54
N ALA A 42 5.53 -5.41 -17.59
CA ALA A 42 4.69 -6.29 -18.40
C ALA A 42 3.19 -6.24 -17.99
N GLY A 43 2.89 -6.03 -16.71
CA GLY A 43 1.53 -5.86 -16.22
C GLY A 43 0.94 -4.49 -16.54
N LEU A 44 1.74 -3.42 -16.50
CA LEU A 44 1.26 -2.06 -16.79
C LEU A 44 0.95 -1.84 -18.28
N ILE A 45 1.57 -2.60 -19.19
CA ILE A 45 1.30 -2.47 -20.63
C ILE A 45 -0.14 -2.87 -20.99
N PRO A 46 -0.65 -4.06 -20.61
CA PRO A 46 -2.05 -4.42 -20.87
C PRO A 46 -3.04 -3.46 -20.20
N ASP A 47 -2.73 -2.99 -18.98
CA ASP A 47 -3.54 -2.00 -18.28
C ASP A 47 -3.67 -0.69 -19.09
N PHE A 48 -2.55 -0.20 -19.61
CA PHE A 48 -2.55 0.99 -20.46
C PHE A 48 -3.47 0.82 -21.67
N PHE A 49 -3.37 -0.30 -22.39
CA PHE A 49 -4.22 -0.53 -23.56
C PHE A 49 -5.68 -0.73 -23.19
N LEU A 50 -5.97 -1.37 -22.06
CA LEU A 50 -7.34 -1.51 -21.54
C LEU A 50 -7.94 -0.14 -21.21
N CYS A 51 -7.22 0.69 -20.47
CA CYS A 51 -7.65 2.05 -20.15
C CYS A 51 -7.85 2.89 -21.43
N LEU A 52 -6.93 2.79 -22.38
CA LEU A 52 -7.05 3.51 -23.67
C LEU A 52 -8.29 3.09 -24.46
N TRP A 53 -8.57 1.78 -24.51
CA TRP A 53 -9.76 1.28 -25.18
C TRP A 53 -11.05 1.74 -24.50
N ILE A 54 -11.12 1.66 -23.17
CA ILE A 54 -12.29 2.08 -22.38
C ILE A 54 -12.54 3.59 -22.52
N ILE A 55 -11.48 4.42 -22.47
CA ILE A 55 -11.58 5.87 -22.64
C ILE A 55 -12.06 6.21 -24.06
N LYS A 56 -11.47 5.60 -25.10
CA LYS A 56 -11.86 5.82 -26.50
C LYS A 56 -13.31 5.42 -26.80
N THR A 57 -13.83 4.41 -26.12
CA THR A 57 -15.22 3.98 -26.30
C THR A 57 -16.22 4.77 -25.45
N GLY A 58 -15.78 5.76 -24.69
CA GLY A 58 -16.61 6.57 -23.80
C GLY A 58 -17.22 5.78 -22.62
N ARG A 59 -16.64 4.62 -22.28
CA ARG A 59 -17.13 3.73 -21.22
C ARG A 59 -16.38 3.90 -19.90
N MET A 60 -15.53 4.93 -19.79
CA MET A 60 -14.81 5.21 -18.55
C MET A 60 -15.81 5.67 -17.49
N THR A 61 -15.89 4.92 -16.40
CA THR A 61 -16.73 5.23 -15.24
C THR A 61 -15.86 5.23 -13.98
N VAL A 62 -16.32 5.89 -12.93
CA VAL A 62 -15.68 5.87 -11.60
C VAL A 62 -15.54 4.46 -11.09
N THR A 63 -16.59 3.66 -11.25
CA THR A 63 -16.60 2.24 -10.86
C THR A 63 -15.50 1.45 -11.57
N PHE A 64 -15.41 1.59 -12.89
CA PHE A 64 -14.35 0.95 -13.68
C PHE A 64 -12.96 1.34 -13.17
N TYR A 65 -12.72 2.65 -12.97
CA TYR A 65 -11.43 3.15 -12.49
C TYR A 65 -11.03 2.54 -11.14
N LYS A 66 -11.96 2.54 -10.17
CA LYS A 66 -11.73 1.94 -8.84
C LYS A 66 -11.43 0.43 -8.91
N PHE A 67 -12.23 -0.31 -9.70
CA PHE A 67 -12.01 -1.74 -9.88
C PHE A 67 -10.71 -2.05 -10.60
N ASN A 68 -10.36 -1.28 -11.62
CA ASN A 68 -9.11 -1.43 -12.34
C ASN A 68 -7.91 -1.23 -11.40
N MET A 69 -7.93 -0.17 -10.58
CA MET A 69 -6.89 0.08 -9.58
C MET A 69 -6.76 -1.09 -8.60
N LEU A 70 -7.86 -1.59 -8.05
CA LEU A 70 -7.86 -2.71 -7.12
C LEU A 70 -7.33 -3.99 -7.78
N PHE A 71 -7.81 -4.30 -8.97
CA PHE A 71 -7.43 -5.49 -9.73
C PHE A 71 -5.92 -5.54 -9.99
N TYR A 72 -5.34 -4.46 -10.50
CA TYR A 72 -3.90 -4.38 -10.74
C TYR A 72 -3.07 -4.41 -9.45
N CYS A 73 -3.55 -3.77 -8.39
CA CYS A 73 -2.92 -3.87 -7.08
C CYS A 73 -2.86 -5.33 -6.58
N VAL A 74 -3.92 -6.10 -6.78
CA VAL A 74 -3.98 -7.52 -6.40
C VAL A 74 -3.03 -8.36 -7.27
N ILE A 75 -3.07 -8.20 -8.59
CA ILE A 75 -2.17 -8.91 -9.51
C ILE A 75 -0.71 -8.66 -9.14
N MET A 76 -0.33 -7.40 -8.96
CA MET A 76 1.04 -7.05 -8.58
C MET A 76 1.40 -7.58 -7.19
N GLY A 77 0.39 -7.76 -6.33
CA GLY A 77 0.51 -8.45 -5.06
C GLY A 77 0.91 -9.89 -5.19
N ILE A 78 0.22 -10.59 -6.04
CA ILE A 78 0.51 -12.00 -6.35
C ILE A 78 1.90 -12.14 -6.96
N VAL A 79 2.28 -11.26 -7.89
CA VAL A 79 3.64 -11.22 -8.46
C VAL A 79 4.72 -11.09 -7.38
N ASN A 80 4.51 -10.22 -6.38
CA ASN A 80 5.46 -10.09 -5.26
C ASN A 80 5.59 -11.40 -4.47
N ILE A 81 4.47 -12.02 -4.10
CA ILE A 81 4.45 -13.27 -3.33
C ILE A 81 5.15 -14.40 -4.11
N LEU A 82 4.94 -14.49 -5.41
CA LEU A 82 5.53 -15.53 -6.26
C LEU A 82 7.04 -15.35 -6.46
N ILE A 83 7.52 -14.11 -6.51
CA ILE A 83 8.94 -13.81 -6.77
C ILE A 83 9.75 -13.76 -5.46
N ILE A 84 9.18 -13.19 -4.40
CA ILE A 84 9.81 -13.08 -3.08
C ILE A 84 9.12 -14.10 -2.16
N LYS A 85 9.56 -15.34 -2.26
CA LYS A 85 8.96 -16.47 -1.53
C LYS A 85 9.25 -16.39 -0.02
N GLY A 86 8.37 -17.02 0.76
CA GLY A 86 8.60 -17.22 2.20
C GLY A 86 8.03 -16.11 3.10
N TYR A 87 7.38 -15.08 2.53
CA TYR A 87 6.87 -13.90 3.26
C TYR A 87 5.42 -13.55 2.87
N THR A 88 4.54 -14.56 2.77
CA THR A 88 3.18 -14.35 2.24
C THR A 88 2.36 -13.39 3.11
N LYS A 89 2.37 -13.57 4.43
CA LYS A 89 1.59 -12.75 5.38
C LYS A 89 2.15 -11.32 5.45
N GLU A 90 3.47 -11.19 5.43
CA GLU A 90 4.19 -9.92 5.38
C GLU A 90 3.88 -9.16 4.09
N HIS A 91 3.78 -9.86 2.97
CA HIS A 91 3.37 -9.27 1.70
C HIS A 91 1.92 -8.78 1.74
N LEU A 92 1.01 -9.55 2.32
CA LEU A 92 -0.40 -9.17 2.49
C LEU A 92 -0.53 -7.96 3.41
N PHE A 93 0.17 -7.95 4.55
CA PHE A 93 0.20 -6.81 5.45
C PHE A 93 0.75 -5.55 4.75
N SER A 94 1.91 -5.69 4.09
CA SER A 94 2.52 -4.59 3.35
C SER A 94 1.63 -4.08 2.23
N PHE A 95 0.87 -4.98 1.58
CA PHE A 95 -0.12 -4.61 0.57
C PHE A 95 -1.22 -3.72 1.16
N GLY A 96 -1.87 -4.17 2.22
CA GLY A 96 -2.95 -3.41 2.85
C GLY A 96 -2.47 -2.05 3.36
N LEU A 97 -1.33 -2.02 4.03
CA LEU A 97 -0.75 -0.76 4.56
C LEU A 97 -0.36 0.20 3.44
N THR A 98 0.25 -0.29 2.37
CA THR A 98 0.63 0.53 1.22
C THR A 98 -0.59 1.05 0.46
N ALA A 99 -1.59 0.18 0.23
CA ALA A 99 -2.84 0.56 -0.42
C ALA A 99 -3.56 1.67 0.38
N LEU A 100 -3.60 1.53 1.70
CA LEU A 100 -4.18 2.53 2.59
C LEU A 100 -3.46 3.87 2.51
N ILE A 101 -2.11 3.88 2.56
CA ILE A 101 -1.30 5.10 2.48
C ILE A 101 -1.53 5.81 1.13
N VAL A 102 -1.46 5.08 0.03
CA VAL A 102 -1.63 5.65 -1.31
C VAL A 102 -3.05 6.15 -1.50
N TRP A 103 -4.05 5.35 -1.09
CA TRP A 103 -5.45 5.76 -1.15
C TRP A 103 -5.74 7.05 -0.38
N LEU A 104 -5.20 7.20 0.85
CA LEU A 104 -5.33 8.43 1.62
C LEU A 104 -4.67 9.62 0.93
N THR A 105 -3.48 9.42 0.37
CA THR A 105 -2.73 10.48 -0.31
C THR A 105 -3.50 11.00 -1.53
N PHE A 106 -4.05 10.10 -2.34
CA PHE A 106 -4.82 10.47 -3.53
C PHE A 106 -6.22 10.98 -3.18
N ALA A 107 -6.84 10.53 -2.07
CA ALA A 107 -8.13 11.07 -1.62
C ALA A 107 -8.09 12.58 -1.33
N ILE A 108 -6.95 13.10 -0.88
CA ILE A 108 -6.75 14.54 -0.73
C ILE A 108 -6.74 15.23 -2.08
N GLY A 109 -6.08 14.63 -3.09
CA GLY A 109 -6.06 15.14 -4.47
C GLY A 109 -7.46 15.21 -5.06
N VAL A 110 -8.23 14.14 -4.90
CA VAL A 110 -9.65 14.07 -5.30
C VAL A 110 -10.47 15.20 -4.68
N TYR A 111 -10.38 15.33 -3.34
CA TYR A 111 -11.12 16.37 -2.63
C TYR A 111 -10.80 17.77 -3.14
N ILE A 112 -9.51 18.10 -3.31
CA ILE A 112 -9.10 19.42 -3.81
C ILE A 112 -9.64 19.65 -5.22
N THR A 113 -9.56 18.65 -6.10
CA THR A 113 -10.03 18.72 -7.48
C THR A 113 -11.53 19.02 -7.56
N GLU A 114 -12.33 18.38 -6.72
CA GLU A 114 -13.78 18.62 -6.65
C GLU A 114 -14.11 20.02 -6.10
N GLN A 115 -13.37 20.49 -5.08
CA GLN A 115 -13.60 21.85 -4.54
C GLN A 115 -13.33 22.96 -5.59
N ILE A 116 -12.49 22.69 -6.60
CA ILE A 116 -12.20 23.61 -7.69
C ILE A 116 -13.24 23.49 -8.83
N GLY A 117 -14.18 22.52 -8.71
CA GLY A 117 -15.27 22.33 -9.67
C GLY A 117 -14.96 21.39 -10.83
N TYR A 118 -13.85 20.63 -10.76
CA TYR A 118 -13.55 19.59 -11.73
C TYR A 118 -14.13 18.24 -11.29
N GLY A 119 -14.85 17.57 -12.21
CA GLY A 119 -15.27 16.19 -12.01
C GLY A 119 -14.08 15.23 -12.07
N MET A 120 -14.27 13.99 -11.57
CA MET A 120 -13.21 12.97 -11.50
C MET A 120 -12.64 12.54 -12.85
N LEU A 121 -13.39 12.66 -13.92
CA LEU A 121 -12.98 12.20 -15.25
C LEU A 121 -12.37 13.35 -16.06
N ASN A 122 -11.58 13.03 -17.06
CA ASN A 122 -10.91 13.97 -17.96
C ASN A 122 -9.93 14.91 -17.24
N GLU A 123 -10.20 16.21 -17.22
CA GLU A 123 -9.32 17.22 -16.63
C GLU A 123 -9.16 17.05 -15.13
N GLY A 124 -10.22 16.62 -14.44
CA GLY A 124 -10.18 16.32 -13.01
C GLY A 124 -9.21 15.20 -12.68
N LEU A 125 -9.16 14.14 -13.48
CA LEU A 125 -8.22 13.03 -13.30
C LEU A 125 -6.75 13.49 -13.45
N ILE A 126 -6.50 14.43 -14.37
CA ILE A 126 -5.15 15.01 -14.53
C ILE A 126 -4.75 15.76 -13.26
N LEU A 127 -5.61 16.64 -12.79
CA LEU A 127 -5.34 17.48 -11.62
C LEU A 127 -5.21 16.64 -10.34
N GLU A 128 -6.12 15.70 -10.11
CA GLU A 128 -6.06 14.73 -9.01
C GLU A 128 -4.74 13.97 -8.99
N THR A 129 -4.33 13.46 -10.16
CA THR A 129 -3.10 12.69 -10.29
C THR A 129 -1.87 13.56 -10.00
N ILE A 130 -1.82 14.78 -10.49
CA ILE A 130 -0.72 15.72 -10.22
C ILE A 130 -0.64 16.04 -8.73
N ILE A 131 -1.77 16.37 -8.09
CA ILE A 131 -1.82 16.66 -6.66
C ILE A 131 -1.40 15.43 -5.85
N GLY A 132 -1.98 14.27 -6.17
CA GLY A 132 -1.65 13.01 -5.49
C GLY A 132 -0.17 12.64 -5.57
N PHE A 133 0.45 12.76 -6.75
CA PHE A 133 1.88 12.53 -6.92
C PHE A 133 2.73 13.56 -6.18
N THR A 134 2.35 14.83 -6.20
CA THR A 134 3.04 15.89 -5.49
C THR A 134 3.06 15.60 -3.99
N LEU A 135 1.91 15.29 -3.42
CA LEU A 135 1.79 14.89 -2.01
C LEU A 135 2.59 13.62 -1.71
N TYR A 136 2.50 12.62 -2.61
CA TYR A 136 3.27 11.40 -2.45
C TYR A 136 4.78 11.65 -2.40
N ILE A 137 5.31 12.49 -3.28
CA ILE A 137 6.74 12.84 -3.31
C ILE A 137 7.14 13.58 -2.03
N ILE A 138 6.34 14.56 -1.59
CA ILE A 138 6.59 15.33 -0.35
C ILE A 138 6.67 14.39 0.86
N PHE A 139 5.73 13.46 0.98
CA PHE A 139 5.65 12.55 2.13
C PHE A 139 6.40 11.23 1.93
N TYR A 140 7.03 10.99 0.78
CA TYR A 140 7.70 9.71 0.47
C TYR A 140 8.71 9.27 1.52
N HIS A 141 9.52 10.19 2.03
CA HIS A 141 10.52 9.87 3.06
C HIS A 141 9.85 9.34 4.35
N TRP A 142 8.75 9.96 4.75
CA TRP A 142 7.97 9.53 5.91
C TRP A 142 7.29 8.18 5.68
N TYR A 143 6.66 7.98 4.53
CA TYR A 143 6.04 6.69 4.15
C TYR A 143 7.06 5.56 4.12
N ARG A 144 8.21 5.80 3.52
CA ARG A 144 9.32 4.84 3.48
C ARG A 144 9.80 4.47 4.88
N ASN A 145 9.99 5.44 5.75
CA ASN A 145 10.41 5.21 7.13
C ASN A 145 9.35 4.44 7.92
N LEU A 146 8.07 4.75 7.73
CA LEU A 146 6.95 4.02 8.32
C LEU A 146 6.99 2.55 7.92
N MET A 147 7.09 2.25 6.62
CA MET A 147 7.16 0.87 6.10
C MET A 147 8.38 0.12 6.68
N ARG A 148 9.54 0.77 6.70
CA ARG A 148 10.76 0.17 7.29
C ARG A 148 10.63 -0.10 8.78
N LYS A 149 10.06 0.81 9.54
CA LYS A 149 9.90 0.65 11.00
C LYS A 149 8.81 -0.34 11.38
N THR A 150 7.80 -0.50 10.55
CA THR A 150 6.63 -1.33 10.86
C THR A 150 6.75 -2.76 10.33
N VAL A 151 7.43 -2.98 9.20
CA VAL A 151 7.50 -4.30 8.56
C VAL A 151 8.89 -4.93 8.66
N THR A 152 9.95 -4.20 8.25
CA THR A 152 11.30 -4.77 8.11
C THR A 152 11.83 -5.48 9.36
N PRO A 153 11.65 -4.95 10.60
CA PRO A 153 12.24 -5.59 11.79
C PRO A 153 11.71 -7.00 12.07
N PHE A 154 10.54 -7.34 11.53
CA PHE A 154 9.89 -8.62 11.79
C PHE A 154 10.16 -9.67 10.71
N LEU A 155 10.74 -9.26 9.58
CA LEU A 155 11.07 -10.20 8.49
C LEU A 155 12.19 -11.17 8.88
N ASP A 156 13.03 -10.85 9.87
CA ASP A 156 14.16 -11.68 10.34
C ASP A 156 13.81 -12.57 11.52
N ILE A 157 12.62 -12.37 12.09
CA ILE A 157 12.21 -13.09 13.28
C ILE A 157 11.22 -14.16 12.83
N ASP A 158 11.43 -15.40 13.26
CA ASP A 158 10.44 -16.46 13.14
C ASP A 158 9.27 -16.15 14.08
N SER A 159 8.40 -15.25 13.60
CA SER A 159 7.30 -14.65 14.34
C SER A 159 5.96 -15.02 13.71
N GLU A 160 5.80 -16.31 13.41
CA GLU A 160 4.58 -16.79 12.74
C GLU A 160 3.32 -16.39 13.50
N ASP A 161 3.32 -16.46 14.82
CA ASP A 161 2.22 -16.05 15.68
C ASP A 161 1.87 -14.56 15.53
N TYR A 162 2.88 -13.70 15.42
CA TYR A 162 2.66 -12.28 15.19
C TYR A 162 1.95 -12.04 13.86
N TRP A 163 2.47 -12.60 12.78
CA TRP A 163 1.90 -12.42 11.45
C TRP A 163 0.50 -13.04 11.31
N ASN A 164 0.24 -14.18 11.98
CA ASN A 164 -1.08 -14.82 11.99
C ASN A 164 -2.18 -13.89 12.49
N ASN A 165 -1.86 -13.02 13.42
CA ASN A 165 -2.83 -12.16 14.10
C ASN A 165 -2.98 -10.77 13.46
N ILE A 166 -2.04 -10.30 12.64
CA ILE A 166 -2.06 -8.89 12.20
C ILE A 166 -2.12 -8.67 10.69
N TRP A 167 -1.78 -9.68 9.87
CA TRP A 167 -1.65 -9.51 8.41
C TRP A 167 -2.90 -8.96 7.73
N PHE A 168 -4.08 -9.27 8.26
CA PHE A 168 -5.36 -8.88 7.67
C PHE A 168 -5.82 -7.47 8.07
N ILE A 169 -5.30 -6.90 9.17
CA ILE A 169 -5.78 -5.63 9.73
C ILE A 169 -5.75 -4.48 8.69
N PRO A 170 -4.62 -4.15 8.06
CA PRO A 170 -4.60 -3.05 7.11
C PRO A 170 -5.38 -3.33 5.83
N ILE A 171 -5.54 -4.62 5.44
CA ILE A 171 -6.38 -5.01 4.31
C ILE A 171 -7.85 -4.77 4.64
N ALA A 172 -8.31 -5.24 5.79
CA ALA A 172 -9.70 -5.05 6.22
C ALA A 172 -10.06 -3.58 6.34
N MET A 173 -9.16 -2.76 6.89
CA MET A 173 -9.36 -1.31 7.01
C MET A 173 -9.37 -0.61 5.65
N PHE A 174 -8.48 -1.00 4.73
CA PHE A 174 -8.49 -0.49 3.36
C PHE A 174 -9.80 -0.84 2.63
N LEU A 175 -10.22 -2.11 2.70
CA LEU A 175 -11.47 -2.55 2.07
C LEU A 175 -12.69 -1.89 2.71
N SER A 176 -12.73 -1.77 4.02
CA SER A 176 -13.80 -1.04 4.73
C SER A 176 -13.88 0.41 4.26
N GLY A 177 -12.75 1.11 4.17
CA GLY A 177 -12.70 2.47 3.65
C GLY A 177 -13.13 2.58 2.18
N LEU A 178 -12.78 1.62 1.35
CA LEU A 178 -13.17 1.59 -0.06
C LEU A 178 -14.67 1.33 -0.23
N LEU A 179 -15.25 0.41 0.53
CA LEU A 179 -16.65 -0.01 0.40
C LEU A 179 -17.62 0.94 1.09
N SER A 180 -17.23 1.58 2.19
CA SER A 180 -18.11 2.47 2.98
C SER A 180 -18.60 3.70 2.22
N HIS A 181 -17.97 4.06 1.10
CA HIS A 181 -18.27 5.27 0.32
C HIS A 181 -18.95 4.98 -1.02
N GLY A 182 -19.50 3.77 -1.19
CA GLY A 182 -20.11 3.34 -2.44
C GLY A 182 -19.11 3.22 -3.60
N LEU A 183 -19.36 2.31 -4.51
CA LEU A 183 -18.52 2.14 -5.70
C LEU A 183 -18.91 3.15 -6.81
N GLU A 184 -20.13 3.67 -6.74
CA GLU A 184 -20.73 4.49 -7.80
C GLU A 184 -20.64 6.00 -7.54
N GLU A 185 -20.64 6.42 -6.27
CA GLU A 185 -20.60 7.84 -5.92
C GLU A 185 -19.19 8.35 -5.73
N TYR A 186 -18.94 9.48 -6.35
CA TYR A 186 -17.69 10.21 -6.23
C TYR A 186 -17.97 11.66 -5.79
N THR A 187 -18.52 11.76 -4.60
CA THR A 187 -18.67 13.05 -3.93
C THR A 187 -17.72 13.07 -2.74
N ALA A 188 -16.61 13.78 -2.87
CA ALA A 188 -15.69 13.98 -1.76
C ALA A 188 -16.20 15.09 -0.85
N THR A 189 -17.17 14.75 -0.01
CA THR A 189 -17.56 15.68 1.06
C THR A 189 -16.45 15.79 2.10
N VAL A 190 -16.38 16.95 2.78
CA VAL A 190 -15.42 17.19 3.89
C VAL A 190 -15.50 16.08 4.94
N HIS A 191 -16.71 15.62 5.27
CA HIS A 191 -16.92 14.56 6.25
C HIS A 191 -16.34 13.23 5.80
N GLN A 192 -16.46 12.89 4.52
CA GLN A 192 -15.86 11.68 3.94
C GLN A 192 -14.34 11.74 3.96
N LEU A 193 -13.74 12.87 3.61
CA LEU A 193 -12.30 13.07 3.68
C LEU A 193 -11.79 12.92 5.12
N ILE A 194 -12.45 13.59 6.06
CA ILE A 194 -12.08 13.51 7.49
C ILE A 194 -12.19 12.07 8.00
N SER A 195 -13.28 11.36 7.68
CA SER A 195 -13.46 9.96 8.10
C SER A 195 -12.39 9.03 7.53
N ARG A 196 -12.00 9.23 6.27
CA ARG A 196 -10.90 8.49 5.61
C ARG A 196 -9.57 8.75 6.28
N ILE A 197 -9.24 10.01 6.53
CA ILE A 197 -8.01 10.40 7.22
C ILE A 197 -7.96 9.80 8.62
N LEU A 198 -9.04 9.91 9.40
CA LEU A 198 -9.12 9.35 10.75
C LEU A 198 -8.95 7.82 10.74
N LEU A 199 -9.65 7.12 9.85
CA LEU A 199 -9.55 5.66 9.71
C LEU A 199 -8.12 5.24 9.33
N GLY A 200 -7.54 5.91 8.36
CA GLY A 200 -6.18 5.62 7.92
C GLY A 200 -5.13 5.91 8.96
N MET A 201 -5.21 7.06 9.63
CA MET A 201 -4.31 7.43 10.72
C MET A 201 -4.44 6.46 11.89
N ALA A 202 -5.65 6.11 12.30
CA ALA A 202 -5.90 5.13 13.36
C ALA A 202 -5.28 3.77 13.01
N THR A 203 -5.44 3.30 11.78
CA THR A 203 -4.86 2.03 11.32
C THR A 203 -3.33 2.08 11.34
N ILE A 204 -2.73 3.15 10.83
CA ILE A 204 -1.28 3.33 10.84
C ILE A 204 -0.73 3.33 12.27
N VAL A 205 -1.36 4.10 13.16
CA VAL A 205 -0.97 4.16 14.57
C VAL A 205 -1.13 2.80 15.25
N LEU A 206 -2.24 2.10 15.00
CA LEU A 206 -2.50 0.77 15.54
C LEU A 206 -1.42 -0.23 15.10
N CYS A 207 -1.16 -0.33 13.80
CA CYS A 207 -0.13 -1.21 13.26
C CYS A 207 1.25 -0.89 13.81
N HIS A 208 1.58 0.39 13.93
CA HIS A 208 2.86 0.82 14.49
C HIS A 208 2.99 0.47 15.98
N ARG A 209 1.93 0.68 16.77
CA ARG A 209 1.89 0.29 18.19
C ARG A 209 2.04 -1.21 18.39
N ILE A 210 1.27 -2.01 17.69
CA ILE A 210 1.37 -3.47 17.74
C ILE A 210 2.80 -3.91 17.42
N ALA A 211 3.41 -3.33 16.37
CA ALA A 211 4.79 -3.62 16.01
C ALA A 211 5.78 -3.28 17.14
N GLN A 212 5.62 -2.13 17.79
CA GLN A 212 6.49 -1.73 18.91
C GLN A 212 6.32 -2.64 20.13
N ASP A 213 5.10 -2.97 20.50
CA ASP A 213 4.84 -3.79 21.70
C ASP A 213 5.35 -5.22 21.50
N TYR A 214 5.20 -5.78 20.30
CA TYR A 214 5.77 -7.07 19.97
C TYR A 214 7.31 -7.08 20.03
N ARG A 215 7.96 -6.02 19.55
CA ARG A 215 9.42 -5.86 19.66
C ARG A 215 9.87 -5.87 21.11
N LYS A 216 9.22 -5.09 21.98
CA LYS A 216 9.53 -5.05 23.42
C LYS A 216 9.35 -6.42 24.08
N MET A 217 8.33 -7.17 23.67
CA MET A 217 8.12 -8.53 24.15
C MET A 217 9.26 -9.45 23.75
N LEU A 218 9.71 -9.43 22.50
CA LEU A 218 10.84 -10.22 22.02
C LEU A 218 12.15 -9.88 22.73
N GLU A 219 12.42 -8.58 22.94
CA GLU A 219 13.61 -8.14 23.70
C GLU A 219 13.60 -8.68 25.13
N LYS A 220 12.46 -8.69 25.81
CA LYS A 220 12.30 -9.27 27.16
C LYS A 220 12.54 -10.80 27.15
N ILE A 221 12.03 -11.52 26.16
CA ILE A 221 12.24 -12.95 26.02
C ILE A 221 13.72 -13.26 25.83
N GLN A 222 14.40 -12.54 24.93
CA GLN A 222 15.83 -12.71 24.68
C GLN A 222 16.68 -12.39 25.93
N LEU A 223 16.34 -11.33 26.65
CA LEU A 223 17.01 -10.98 27.90
C LEU A 223 16.86 -12.10 28.95
N ASN A 224 15.65 -12.61 29.12
CA ASN A 224 15.39 -13.71 30.07
C ASN A 224 16.13 -14.98 29.68
N GLN A 225 16.25 -15.32 28.41
CA GLN A 225 17.05 -16.47 27.94
C GLN A 225 18.52 -16.27 28.23
N ARG A 226 19.10 -15.08 27.97
CA ARG A 226 20.51 -14.77 28.33
C ARG A 226 20.77 -14.87 29.82
N LEU A 227 19.84 -14.42 30.66
CA LEU A 227 19.96 -14.53 32.12
C LEU A 227 19.92 -15.98 32.60
N LYS A 228 19.06 -16.84 32.01
CA LYS A 228 18.99 -18.27 32.30
C LYS A 228 20.27 -18.97 31.88
N CYS A 229 20.83 -18.69 30.71
CA CYS A 229 22.11 -19.27 30.28
C CYS A 229 23.25 -18.89 31.22
N LYS A 230 23.34 -17.62 31.65
CA LYS A 230 24.37 -17.18 32.60
C LYS A 230 24.25 -17.89 33.96
N LYS A 231 23.02 -18.09 34.47
CA LYS A 231 22.80 -18.82 35.71
C LYS A 231 23.28 -20.29 35.63
N ASN A 232 23.04 -20.94 34.50
CA ASN A 232 23.43 -22.34 34.31
C ASN A 232 24.94 -22.50 34.11
N THR A 233 25.67 -21.48 33.69
CA THR A 233 27.15 -21.51 33.56
C THR A 233 27.87 -21.12 34.84
N THR A 234 27.18 -20.62 35.86
CA THR A 234 27.76 -20.23 37.15
C THR A 234 27.45 -21.21 38.28
N LEU A 235 26.78 -22.32 37.99
CA LEU A 235 26.63 -23.44 38.92
C LEU A 235 27.85 -24.40 38.73
N PRO A 236 28.65 -24.61 39.77
CA PRO A 236 29.84 -25.51 39.72
C PRO A 236 29.44 -26.96 39.48
#